data_f6d820568cc749c62508f02e3de0199f
#
_entry.id   f6d820568cc749c62508f02e3de0199f
#
_cell.length_a   1.000
_cell.length_b   1.000
_cell.length_c   1.000
_cell.angle_alpha   90.00
_cell.angle_beta   90.00
_cell.angle_gamma   90.00
#
_symmetry.space_group_name_H-M   'P 1'
#
loop_
_entity.id
_entity.type
_entity.pdbx_description
1 polymer ?
#
loop_
_entity_poly.entity_id
_entity_poly.type
_entity_poly.pdbx_seq_one_letter_code
_entity_poly.pdbx_strand_id
1 'polypeptide(L)'
;MKRAFTLVEILVVVAIIAILIGISVPSFRAFLDKEPLEQAISDVEALCRQARAEAIVNQRSMDVVFNDADETVALTTAPRVVTKPDDLTGEDIQATEEAREIDHVELLADLEIIDPEQEEEMVLIRFYPNGTSESLQVRVSTTEGAYLLTLDPVTGHARVTNDDP
;
A
#
# COMPACT_ATOMS: atom_id res chain seq x y z
N MET A 1 0.60 19.03 59.28
CA MET A 1 -0.78 18.52 59.22
C MET A 1 -0.88 17.60 57.99
N LYS A 2 -1.03 16.29 58.18
CA LYS A 2 -1.28 15.36 57.08
C LYS A 2 -2.76 15.45 56.70
N ARG A 3 -3.06 15.92 55.51
CA ARG A 3 -4.44 15.92 54.97
C ARG A 3 -4.75 14.46 54.59
N ALA A 4 -5.75 13.88 55.25
CA ALA A 4 -6.27 12.56 54.88
C ALA A 4 -7.34 12.79 53.81
N PHE A 5 -7.25 12.05 52.71
CA PHE A 5 -8.28 12.09 51.67
C PHE A 5 -9.58 11.51 52.20
N THR A 6 -10.69 12.16 51.87
CA THR A 6 -12.00 11.66 52.23
C THR A 6 -12.46 10.57 51.23
N LEU A 7 -13.25 9.61 51.71
CA LEU A 7 -13.81 8.56 50.88
C LEU A 7 -14.66 9.14 49.75
N VAL A 8 -15.34 10.25 50.00
CA VAL A 8 -16.15 10.98 48.98
C VAL A 8 -15.28 11.55 47.88
N GLU A 9 -14.10 12.09 48.20
CA GLU A 9 -13.18 12.67 47.21
C GLU A 9 -12.66 11.60 46.23
N ILE A 10 -12.32 10.43 46.74
CA ILE A 10 -11.92 9.30 45.90
C ILE A 10 -13.08 8.82 45.01
N LEU A 11 -14.33 8.77 45.58
CA LEU A 11 -15.51 8.36 44.83
C LEU A 11 -15.81 9.31 43.67
N VAL A 12 -15.68 10.62 43.89
CA VAL A 12 -15.86 11.63 42.83
C VAL A 12 -14.80 11.51 41.75
N VAL A 13 -13.54 11.33 42.12
CA VAL A 13 -12.45 11.16 41.15
C VAL A 13 -12.66 9.91 40.27
N VAL A 14 -13.02 8.77 40.87
CA VAL A 14 -13.31 7.54 40.14
C VAL A 14 -14.52 7.73 39.22
N ALA A 15 -15.56 8.43 39.65
CA ALA A 15 -16.71 8.71 38.81
C ALA A 15 -16.35 9.57 37.58
N ILE A 16 -15.52 10.60 37.76
CA ILE A 16 -15.03 11.43 36.65
C ILE A 16 -14.18 10.61 35.67
N ILE A 17 -13.28 9.80 36.18
CA ILE A 17 -12.44 8.91 35.33
C ILE A 17 -13.32 7.93 34.54
N ALA A 18 -14.32 7.34 35.18
CA ALA A 18 -15.24 6.41 34.51
C ALA A 18 -16.02 7.07 33.37
N ILE A 19 -16.46 8.32 33.57
CA ILE A 19 -17.14 9.13 32.52
C ILE A 19 -16.17 9.43 31.37
N LEU A 20 -14.95 9.85 31.67
CA LEU A 20 -13.94 10.16 30.65
C LEU A 20 -13.58 8.94 29.82
N ILE A 21 -13.40 7.76 30.44
CA ILE A 21 -13.14 6.50 29.74
C ILE A 21 -14.37 6.12 28.88
N GLY A 22 -15.58 6.26 29.42
CA GLY A 22 -16.82 5.93 28.70
C GLY A 22 -17.03 6.73 27.42
N ILE A 23 -16.57 7.99 27.38
CA ILE A 23 -16.66 8.85 26.19
C ILE A 23 -15.49 8.59 25.22
N SER A 24 -14.30 8.28 25.75
CA SER A 24 -13.07 8.09 24.93
C SER A 24 -13.08 6.81 24.11
N VAL A 25 -13.62 5.71 24.64
CA VAL A 25 -13.60 4.40 23.98
C VAL A 25 -14.35 4.36 22.62
N PRO A 26 -15.59 4.90 22.48
CA PRO A 26 -16.26 4.90 21.18
C PRO A 26 -15.56 5.77 20.15
N SER A 27 -15.00 6.92 20.55
CA SER A 27 -14.26 7.80 19.65
C SER A 27 -12.95 7.16 19.15
N PHE A 28 -12.31 6.33 19.96
CA PHE A 28 -11.08 5.61 19.58
C PHE A 28 -11.38 4.47 18.62
N ARG A 29 -12.52 3.78 18.76
CA ARG A 29 -12.95 2.76 17.79
C ARG A 29 -13.26 3.36 16.43
N ALA A 30 -14.00 4.45 16.37
CA ALA A 30 -14.29 5.15 15.12
C ALA A 30 -13.02 5.71 14.41
N PHE A 31 -11.92 5.88 15.14
CA PHE A 31 -10.62 6.26 14.54
C PHE A 31 -9.83 5.05 14.04
N LEU A 32 -10.07 3.86 14.62
CA LEU A 32 -9.46 2.59 14.16
C LEU A 32 -10.27 1.94 13.04
N ASP A 33 -11.57 2.19 12.98
CA ASP A 33 -12.47 1.77 11.90
C ASP A 33 -12.39 2.78 10.74
N LYS A 34 -11.20 3.01 10.19
CA LYS A 34 -11.12 3.49 8.80
C LYS A 34 -11.77 2.38 7.98
N GLU A 35 -12.73 2.76 7.17
CA GLU A 35 -13.41 1.79 6.30
C GLU A 35 -12.35 0.98 5.56
N PRO A 36 -12.40 -0.35 5.60
CA PRO A 36 -11.34 -1.21 5.04
C PRO A 36 -11.02 -0.85 3.60
N LEU A 37 -12.02 -0.41 2.86
CA LEU A 37 -11.92 0.02 1.48
C LEU A 37 -11.09 1.29 1.30
N GLU A 38 -11.32 2.35 2.11
CA GLU A 38 -10.53 3.58 2.04
C GLU A 38 -9.07 3.34 2.43
N GLN A 39 -8.84 2.44 3.37
CA GLN A 39 -7.49 2.06 3.77
C GLN A 39 -6.80 1.30 2.64
N ALA A 40 -7.42 0.28 2.04
CA ALA A 40 -6.87 -0.48 0.94
C ALA A 40 -6.48 0.43 -0.24
N ILE A 41 -7.36 1.36 -0.62
CA ILE A 41 -7.08 2.35 -1.67
C ILE A 41 -5.87 3.24 -1.31
N SER A 42 -5.84 3.74 -0.07
CA SER A 42 -4.74 4.59 0.41
C SER A 42 -3.39 3.86 0.39
N ASP A 43 -3.39 2.57 0.74
CA ASP A 43 -2.20 1.73 0.77
C ASP A 43 -1.69 1.44 -0.65
N VAL A 44 -2.58 1.11 -1.59
CA VAL A 44 -2.22 0.93 -3.01
C VAL A 44 -1.67 2.22 -3.61
N GLU A 45 -2.32 3.37 -3.36
CA GLU A 45 -1.80 4.66 -3.81
C GLU A 45 -0.43 4.99 -3.21
N ALA A 46 -0.21 4.63 -1.93
CA ALA A 46 1.07 4.86 -1.26
C ALA A 46 2.17 4.02 -1.91
N LEU A 47 1.93 2.73 -2.20
CA LEU A 47 2.88 1.86 -2.89
C LEU A 47 3.19 2.36 -4.30
N CYS A 48 2.19 2.78 -5.08
CA CYS A 48 2.42 3.35 -6.41
C CYS A 48 3.27 4.63 -6.36
N ARG A 49 3.00 5.52 -5.39
CA ARG A 49 3.82 6.73 -5.17
C ARG A 49 5.25 6.39 -4.75
N GLN A 50 5.42 5.38 -3.89
CA GLN A 50 6.72 4.90 -3.47
C GLN A 50 7.48 4.29 -4.64
N ALA A 51 6.86 3.40 -5.42
CA ALA A 51 7.45 2.79 -6.61
C ALA A 51 7.99 3.85 -7.58
N ARG A 52 7.17 4.85 -7.87
CA ARG A 52 7.57 5.97 -8.73
C ARG A 52 8.74 6.76 -8.16
N ALA A 53 8.69 7.10 -6.87
CA ALA A 53 9.76 7.84 -6.20
C ALA A 53 11.07 7.06 -6.21
N GLU A 54 11.03 5.78 -5.87
CA GLU A 54 12.18 4.88 -5.89
C GLU A 54 12.75 4.71 -7.30
N ALA A 55 11.89 4.59 -8.33
CA ALA A 55 12.33 4.50 -9.71
C ALA A 55 13.12 5.73 -10.16
N ILE A 56 12.64 6.93 -9.80
CA ILE A 56 13.29 8.21 -10.14
C ILE A 56 14.60 8.39 -9.35
N VAL A 57 14.56 8.17 -8.03
CA VAL A 57 15.72 8.42 -7.15
C VAL A 57 16.84 7.44 -7.44
N ASN A 58 16.53 6.15 -7.59
CA ASN A 58 17.52 5.11 -7.81
C ASN A 58 17.89 4.93 -9.29
N GLN A 59 17.27 5.70 -10.22
CA GLN A 59 17.45 5.57 -11.66
C GLN A 59 17.33 4.13 -12.16
N ARG A 60 16.39 3.38 -11.56
CA ARG A 60 16.11 1.97 -11.81
C ARG A 60 14.60 1.76 -11.92
N SER A 61 14.18 0.91 -12.85
CA SER A 61 12.77 0.54 -12.92
C SER A 61 12.35 -0.24 -11.66
N MET A 62 11.12 0.03 -11.21
CA MET A 62 10.47 -0.62 -10.09
C MET A 62 9.18 -1.26 -10.57
N ASP A 63 8.87 -2.42 -10.04
CA ASP A 63 7.68 -3.16 -10.39
C ASP A 63 6.73 -3.21 -9.18
N VAL A 64 5.46 -2.92 -9.40
CA VAL A 64 4.38 -3.18 -8.43
C VAL A 64 3.62 -4.39 -8.92
N VAL A 65 3.58 -5.42 -8.09
CA VAL A 65 2.93 -6.70 -8.38
C VAL A 65 1.60 -6.73 -7.64
N PHE A 66 0.52 -6.86 -8.39
CA PHE A 66 -0.83 -7.07 -7.88
C PHE A 66 -1.15 -8.55 -7.96
N ASN A 67 -1.54 -9.15 -6.86
CA ASN A 67 -1.96 -10.55 -6.78
C ASN A 67 -3.41 -10.60 -6.30
N ASP A 68 -4.31 -10.93 -7.21
CA ASP A 68 -5.74 -11.04 -6.95
C ASP A 68 -6.07 -12.24 -6.04
N ALA A 69 -5.38 -13.36 -6.23
CA ALA A 69 -5.64 -14.59 -5.47
C ALA A 69 -5.28 -14.47 -3.97
N ASP A 70 -4.26 -13.68 -3.63
CA ASP A 70 -3.80 -13.49 -2.27
C ASP A 70 -4.21 -12.12 -1.68
N GLU A 71 -4.91 -11.28 -2.46
CA GLU A 71 -5.29 -9.91 -2.09
C GLU A 71 -4.10 -9.07 -1.62
N THR A 72 -2.96 -9.22 -2.32
CA THR A 72 -1.71 -8.55 -1.95
C THR A 72 -1.19 -7.65 -3.05
N VAL A 73 -0.53 -6.56 -2.64
CA VAL A 73 0.21 -5.68 -3.53
C VAL A 73 1.64 -5.54 -3.02
N ALA A 74 2.61 -5.87 -3.85
CA ALA A 74 4.03 -5.85 -3.48
C ALA A 74 4.84 -4.90 -4.37
N LEU A 75 5.76 -4.16 -3.76
CA LEU A 75 6.75 -3.34 -4.44
C LEU A 75 8.05 -4.11 -4.58
N THR A 76 8.51 -4.31 -5.81
CA THR A 76 9.74 -5.04 -6.11
C THR A 76 10.67 -4.22 -6.99
N THR A 77 11.96 -4.56 -6.95
CA THR A 77 12.90 -4.03 -7.94
C THR A 77 12.73 -4.79 -9.26
N ALA A 78 12.66 -4.08 -10.39
CA ALA A 78 12.63 -4.75 -11.68
C ALA A 78 13.91 -5.59 -11.91
N PRO A 79 13.80 -6.79 -12.51
CA PRO A 79 14.97 -7.58 -12.87
C PRO A 79 15.86 -6.80 -13.85
N ARG A 80 17.16 -6.91 -13.68
CA ARG A 80 18.12 -6.17 -14.48
C ARG A 80 19.28 -7.07 -14.93
N VAL A 81 19.63 -6.96 -16.20
CA VAL A 81 20.88 -7.53 -16.71
C VAL A 81 22.05 -6.63 -16.35
N VAL A 82 22.98 -7.12 -15.59
CA VAL A 82 24.19 -6.42 -15.17
C VAL A 82 25.40 -7.09 -15.83
N THR A 83 26.20 -6.31 -16.54
CA THR A 83 27.47 -6.77 -17.06
C THR A 83 28.53 -6.64 -15.97
N LYS A 84 29.11 -7.74 -15.56
CA LYS A 84 30.23 -7.76 -14.59
C LYS A 84 31.49 -8.25 -15.30
N PRO A 85 32.65 -7.61 -15.09
CA PRO A 85 33.91 -8.17 -15.58
C PRO A 85 34.20 -9.49 -14.87
N ASP A 86 34.63 -10.50 -15.62
CA ASP A 86 35.14 -11.72 -15.03
C ASP A 86 36.59 -11.50 -14.59
N ASP A 87 36.87 -11.65 -13.31
CA ASP A 87 38.21 -11.49 -12.73
C ASP A 87 39.25 -12.52 -13.22
N LEU A 88 38.78 -13.61 -13.85
CA LEU A 88 39.64 -14.72 -14.30
C LEU A 88 39.94 -14.66 -15.80
N THR A 89 38.97 -14.27 -16.60
CA THR A 89 39.12 -14.29 -18.09
C THR A 89 39.20 -12.88 -18.68
N GLY A 90 38.81 -11.84 -17.96
CA GLY A 90 38.72 -10.48 -18.47
C GLY A 90 37.57 -10.27 -19.47
N GLU A 91 36.68 -11.26 -19.62
CA GLU A 91 35.49 -11.16 -20.44
C GLU A 91 34.31 -10.67 -19.61
N ASP A 92 33.40 -9.94 -20.27
CA ASP A 92 32.21 -9.43 -19.61
C ASP A 92 31.16 -10.54 -19.44
N ILE A 93 30.78 -10.87 -18.20
CA ILE A 93 29.71 -11.81 -17.88
C ILE A 93 28.41 -11.04 -17.70
N GLN A 94 27.37 -11.43 -18.43
CA GLN A 94 26.02 -10.95 -18.23
C GLN A 94 25.35 -11.77 -17.11
N ALA A 95 25.06 -11.12 -15.99
CA ALA A 95 24.27 -11.69 -14.90
C ALA A 95 22.92 -10.98 -14.80
N THR A 96 21.86 -11.76 -14.58
CA THR A 96 20.55 -11.19 -14.28
C THR A 96 20.46 -10.95 -12.77
N GLU A 97 20.29 -9.71 -12.38
CA GLU A 97 19.93 -9.36 -11.02
C GLU A 97 18.43 -9.63 -10.85
N GLU A 98 18.11 -10.57 -9.97
CA GLU A 98 16.71 -10.96 -9.71
C GLU A 98 15.91 -9.82 -9.07
N ALA A 99 14.59 -9.88 -9.22
CA ALA A 99 13.68 -8.99 -8.55
C ALA A 99 13.80 -9.18 -7.02
N ARG A 100 13.81 -8.07 -6.30
CA ARG A 100 13.85 -8.07 -4.85
C ARG A 100 12.66 -7.29 -4.32
N GLU A 101 11.88 -7.93 -3.46
CA GLU A 101 10.81 -7.29 -2.74
C GLU A 101 11.36 -6.24 -1.77
N ILE A 102 10.72 -5.07 -1.76
CA ILE A 102 11.07 -3.93 -0.91
C ILE A 102 10.00 -3.73 0.14
N ASP A 103 8.73 -3.81 -0.26
CA ASP A 103 7.57 -3.57 0.58
C ASP A 103 6.38 -4.37 0.07
N HIS A 104 5.42 -4.71 0.94
CA HIS A 104 4.17 -5.34 0.53
C HIS A 104 3.04 -4.92 1.47
N VAL A 105 1.82 -5.00 0.97
CA VAL A 105 0.59 -4.73 1.72
C VAL A 105 -0.42 -5.85 1.43
N GLU A 106 -0.99 -6.39 2.50
CA GLU A 106 -2.19 -7.25 2.42
C GLU A 106 -3.41 -6.33 2.47
N LEU A 107 -4.29 -6.46 1.49
CA LEU A 107 -5.49 -5.65 1.39
C LEU A 107 -6.61 -6.31 2.21
N LEU A 108 -7.40 -5.50 2.89
CA LEU A 108 -8.62 -5.93 3.58
C LEU A 108 -9.87 -5.73 2.69
N ALA A 109 -9.68 -5.81 1.37
CA ALA A 109 -10.70 -5.58 0.36
C ALA A 109 -10.43 -6.50 -0.83
N ASP A 110 -11.48 -6.90 -1.54
CA ASP A 110 -11.37 -7.70 -2.75
C ASP A 110 -10.67 -6.88 -3.85
N LEU A 111 -9.65 -7.47 -4.45
CA LEU A 111 -8.88 -6.89 -5.54
C LEU A 111 -9.31 -7.54 -6.85
N GLU A 112 -9.75 -6.78 -7.83
CA GLU A 112 -10.08 -7.26 -9.16
C GLU A 112 -9.28 -6.48 -10.21
N ILE A 113 -8.46 -7.18 -10.98
CA ILE A 113 -7.67 -6.59 -12.04
C ILE A 113 -8.52 -6.48 -13.30
N ILE A 114 -8.73 -5.25 -13.78
CA ILE A 114 -9.51 -5.00 -15.00
C ILE A 114 -8.54 -4.80 -16.16
N ASP A 115 -8.01 -5.90 -16.68
CA ASP A 115 -7.23 -5.89 -17.90
C ASP A 115 -7.90 -6.80 -18.94
N PRO A 116 -8.36 -6.24 -20.09
CA PRO A 116 -9.06 -7.02 -21.09
C PRO A 116 -8.14 -8.00 -21.86
N GLU A 117 -6.84 -7.92 -21.68
CA GLU A 117 -5.86 -8.76 -22.39
C GLU A 117 -5.24 -9.86 -21.52
N GLN A 118 -5.42 -9.82 -20.21
CA GLN A 118 -4.80 -10.74 -19.24
C GLN A 118 -5.87 -11.34 -18.32
N GLU A 119 -6.13 -12.63 -18.45
CA GLU A 119 -6.86 -13.44 -17.47
C GLU A 119 -5.88 -13.99 -16.40
N GLU A 120 -4.90 -13.18 -15.98
CA GLU A 120 -3.88 -13.61 -15.03
C GLU A 120 -4.24 -13.14 -13.63
N GLU A 121 -4.16 -14.02 -12.65
CA GLU A 121 -4.34 -13.74 -11.22
C GLU A 121 -3.26 -12.79 -10.66
N MET A 122 -2.21 -12.53 -11.43
CA MET A 122 -1.10 -11.67 -11.04
C MET A 122 -0.71 -10.73 -12.18
N VAL A 123 -0.73 -9.43 -11.92
CA VAL A 123 -0.32 -8.39 -12.86
C VAL A 123 0.83 -7.56 -12.29
N LEU A 124 1.82 -7.34 -13.15
CA LEU A 124 3.03 -6.58 -12.84
C LEU A 124 2.99 -5.26 -13.60
N ILE A 125 3.11 -4.14 -12.86
CA ILE A 125 3.13 -2.80 -13.42
C ILE A 125 4.48 -2.15 -13.20
N ARG A 126 5.13 -1.73 -14.27
CA ARG A 126 6.47 -1.15 -14.23
C ARG A 126 6.44 0.36 -14.16
N PHE A 127 7.18 0.90 -13.21
CA PHE A 127 7.51 2.31 -13.07
C PHE A 127 8.93 2.56 -13.59
N TYR A 128 9.09 3.60 -14.41
CA TYR A 128 10.34 3.91 -15.07
C TYR A 128 11.07 5.10 -14.42
N PRO A 129 12.42 5.18 -14.55
CA PRO A 129 13.22 6.28 -14.00
C PRO A 129 12.83 7.68 -14.46
N ASN A 130 12.16 7.80 -15.59
CA ASN A 130 11.65 9.07 -16.12
C ASN A 130 10.33 9.52 -15.49
N GLY A 131 9.79 8.72 -14.56
CA GLY A 131 8.54 9.00 -13.85
C GLY A 131 7.26 8.56 -14.57
N THR A 132 7.37 7.88 -15.72
CA THR A 132 6.25 7.22 -16.38
C THR A 132 6.00 5.84 -15.80
N SER A 133 4.85 5.23 -16.12
CA SER A 133 4.50 3.86 -15.74
C SER A 133 3.79 3.15 -16.87
N GLU A 134 3.54 1.87 -16.71
CA GLU A 134 2.54 1.15 -17.50
C GLU A 134 1.13 1.55 -17.05
N SER A 135 0.14 1.35 -17.92
CA SER A 135 -1.26 1.62 -17.59
C SER A 135 -1.82 0.48 -16.74
N LEU A 136 -2.68 0.81 -15.78
CA LEU A 136 -3.37 -0.17 -14.95
C LEU A 136 -4.77 0.33 -14.64
N GLN A 137 -5.72 -0.61 -14.59
CA GLN A 137 -7.03 -0.41 -14.00
C GLN A 137 -7.31 -1.54 -13.03
N VAL A 138 -7.51 -1.20 -11.77
CA VAL A 138 -7.81 -2.13 -10.70
C VAL A 138 -9.07 -1.68 -9.98
N ARG A 139 -10.00 -2.59 -9.79
CA ARG A 139 -11.15 -2.41 -8.91
C ARG A 139 -10.80 -2.94 -7.53
N VAL A 140 -11.03 -2.11 -6.52
CA VAL A 140 -10.93 -2.51 -5.11
C VAL A 140 -12.32 -2.41 -4.52
N SER A 141 -12.84 -3.51 -4.00
CA SER A 141 -14.23 -3.60 -3.53
C SER A 141 -14.36 -4.25 -2.17
N THR A 142 -15.45 -3.93 -1.50
CA THR A 142 -15.93 -4.56 -0.27
C THR A 142 -17.43 -4.70 -0.33
N THR A 143 -18.05 -5.24 0.71
CA THR A 143 -19.51 -5.28 0.83
C THR A 143 -20.17 -3.90 0.92
N GLU A 144 -19.40 -2.82 1.14
CA GLU A 144 -19.88 -1.46 1.36
C GLU A 144 -19.76 -0.56 0.13
N GLY A 145 -18.94 -0.95 -0.87
CA GLY A 145 -18.75 -0.19 -2.09
C GLY A 145 -17.55 -0.64 -2.91
N ALA A 146 -17.30 0.05 -4.03
CA ALA A 146 -16.18 -0.22 -4.91
C ALA A 146 -15.53 1.08 -5.40
N TYR A 147 -14.22 1.04 -5.57
CA TYR A 147 -13.44 2.09 -6.24
C TYR A 147 -12.64 1.53 -7.40
N LEU A 148 -12.59 2.30 -8.46
CA LEU A 148 -11.71 2.06 -9.60
C LEU A 148 -10.46 2.91 -9.47
N LEU A 149 -9.32 2.26 -9.35
CA LEU A 149 -8.01 2.88 -9.39
C LEU A 149 -7.46 2.78 -10.83
N THR A 150 -7.17 3.92 -11.43
CA THR A 150 -6.57 4.01 -12.76
C THR A 150 -5.21 4.67 -12.67
N LEU A 151 -4.18 4.03 -13.20
CA LEU A 151 -2.83 4.57 -13.27
C LEU A 151 -2.61 5.30 -14.60
N ASP A 152 -2.26 6.58 -14.52
CA ASP A 152 -1.91 7.38 -15.71
C ASP A 152 -0.48 7.04 -16.16
N PRO A 153 -0.28 6.47 -17.35
CA PRO A 153 1.02 6.02 -17.79
C PRO A 153 2.03 7.16 -18.02
N VAL A 154 1.56 8.35 -18.30
CA VAL A 154 2.44 9.50 -18.58
C VAL A 154 2.98 10.12 -17.30
N THR A 155 2.13 10.25 -16.29
CA THR A 155 2.48 10.89 -15.03
C THR A 155 2.84 9.90 -13.94
N GLY A 156 2.51 8.60 -14.07
CA GLY A 156 2.67 7.59 -13.05
C GLY A 156 1.83 7.86 -11.79
N HIS A 157 0.77 8.67 -11.92
CA HIS A 157 -0.14 8.96 -10.82
C HIS A 157 -1.37 8.06 -10.84
N ALA A 158 -1.71 7.54 -9.68
CA ALA A 158 -2.97 6.83 -9.49
C ALA A 158 -4.12 7.85 -9.34
N ARG A 159 -5.24 7.55 -10.01
CA ARG A 159 -6.51 8.27 -9.88
C ARG A 159 -7.55 7.30 -9.36
N VAL A 160 -8.24 7.68 -8.31
CA VAL A 160 -9.31 6.90 -7.72
C VAL A 160 -10.66 7.50 -8.11
N THR A 161 -11.58 6.65 -8.55
CA THR A 161 -12.94 7.03 -8.91
C THR A 161 -13.91 6.09 -8.19
N ASN A 162 -14.99 6.61 -7.65
CA ASN A 162 -16.05 5.76 -7.09
C ASN A 162 -16.70 4.95 -8.24
N ASP A 163 -16.80 3.64 -8.06
CA ASP A 163 -17.36 2.68 -9.02
C ASP A 163 -18.62 2.00 -8.46
N ASP A 164 -19.29 2.65 -7.52
CA ASP A 164 -20.58 2.19 -7.02
C ASP A 164 -21.63 2.23 -8.13
N PRO A 165 -22.39 1.12 -8.37
CA PRO A 165 -23.38 1.02 -9.44
C PRO A 165 -24.64 1.88 -9.21
#